data_893df099844f59af9b02629ba4db34c8
#
_entry.id   893df099844f59af9b02629ba4db34c8
#
_cell.length_a   1.000
_cell.length_b   1.000
_cell.length_c   1.000
_cell.angle_alpha   90.00
_cell.angle_beta   90.00
_cell.angle_gamma   90.00
#
_symmetry.space_group_name_H-M   'P 1'
#
loop_
_entity.id
_entity.type
_entity.pdbx_description
1 polymer ?
#
loop_
_entity_poly.entity_id
_entity_poly.type
_entity_poly.pdbx_seq_one_letter_code
_entity_poly.pdbx_strand_id
1 'polypeptide(L)'
;MRTRIVCCGALLGVFLIAASASAQDTIRIGLIMPYSGQFADTATQMDNGIKLYMKRYGDSVAGKKIEILRRDTGGIAPDVAKRLAQELVVRDRVDILAGFVLTPNALAAGDISREARKFMVVMNAATSIITTKSEYMTRTSGTTPQLNEAFGRWAYKNGIRKIYLMVSDFGPAFDAEAAFQRGFKESGGEIVGSVHFPVVNPDFAAYVQRAKDLHPESIYVWVPGGAQPAAIGKAFAERGVSTSATKILGQGELTYDEALKSMGDAGLGIITVAFYDRSHDSAANRAFVAAFKDSHGRNPDPLAVGGFDGMHLIYETLKKTGGATDGERLISAAKGTAWESPRGPVSIDPETRDIVQTVYIRRVERIDGELRNIEFDRVENVKGPLKDRRSKCSSVGQ
;
A
#
# COMPACT_ATOMS: atom_id res chain seq x y z
N MET A 1 70.24 32.81 63.01
CA MET A 1 69.76 32.92 61.63
C MET A 1 68.93 31.69 61.27
N ARG A 2 67.58 31.83 61.18
CA ARG A 2 66.66 30.70 60.88
C ARG A 2 65.99 31.04 59.52
N THR A 3 66.36 30.28 58.53
CA THR A 3 65.82 30.40 57.16
C THR A 3 64.47 29.65 57.10
N ARG A 4 63.36 30.31 56.78
CA ARG A 4 62.03 29.71 56.53
C ARG A 4 61.92 29.44 55.06
N ILE A 5 61.69 28.14 54.71
CA ILE A 5 61.37 27.70 53.38
C ILE A 5 59.82 27.75 53.24
N VAL A 6 59.31 28.51 52.34
CA VAL A 6 57.89 28.59 51.97
C VAL A 6 57.65 27.64 50.78
N CYS A 7 56.92 26.55 51.00
CA CYS A 7 56.41 25.66 49.92
C CYS A 7 55.10 26.22 49.35
N CYS A 8 55.15 26.72 48.11
CA CYS A 8 53.94 27.00 47.31
C CYS A 8 53.43 25.70 46.68
N GLY A 9 52.36 25.18 47.24
CA GLY A 9 51.58 24.07 46.59
C GLY A 9 50.64 24.60 45.51
N ALA A 10 50.92 24.28 44.26
CA ALA A 10 50.02 24.54 43.13
C ALA A 10 48.96 23.41 43.05
N LEU A 11 47.73 23.69 43.42
CA LEU A 11 46.57 22.81 43.14
C LEU A 11 46.19 22.92 41.64
N LEU A 12 46.54 21.92 40.83
CA LEU A 12 45.96 21.74 39.52
C LEU A 12 44.53 21.17 39.68
N GLY A 13 43.51 22.01 39.48
CA GLY A 13 42.13 21.59 39.39
C GLY A 13 41.90 20.96 37.98
N VAL A 14 41.75 19.62 37.96
CA VAL A 14 41.32 18.90 36.76
C VAL A 14 39.80 19.09 36.62
N PHE A 15 39.39 19.98 35.70
CA PHE A 15 37.97 20.04 35.30
C PHE A 15 37.65 18.82 34.40
N LEU A 16 37.06 17.78 34.98
CA LEU A 16 36.38 16.74 34.22
C LEU A 16 35.14 17.35 33.56
N ILE A 17 35.23 17.68 32.26
CA ILE A 17 34.08 17.95 31.42
C ILE A 17 33.38 16.59 31.21
N ALA A 18 32.36 16.29 32.05
CA ALA A 18 31.46 15.20 31.79
C ALA A 18 30.73 15.55 30.49
N ALA A 19 31.16 15.01 29.37
CA ALA A 19 30.38 14.97 28.13
C ALA A 19 29.10 14.18 28.46
N SER A 20 28.00 14.88 28.76
CA SER A 20 26.68 14.29 28.82
C SER A 20 26.45 13.67 27.46
N ALA A 21 26.61 12.37 27.30
CA ALA A 21 26.10 11.63 26.17
C ALA A 21 24.60 11.86 26.19
N SER A 22 24.12 12.84 25.40
CA SER A 22 22.70 13.04 25.16
C SER A 22 22.21 11.72 24.59
N ALA A 23 21.44 10.97 25.35
CA ALA A 23 20.73 9.82 24.82
C ALA A 23 19.95 10.31 23.62
N GLN A 24 20.31 9.87 22.42
CA GLN A 24 19.63 10.30 21.19
C GLN A 24 18.17 9.92 21.35
N ASP A 25 17.28 10.92 21.38
CA ASP A 25 15.85 10.70 21.45
C ASP A 25 15.44 9.75 20.32
N THR A 26 14.67 8.73 20.66
CA THR A 26 14.24 7.69 19.71
C THR A 26 12.78 7.90 19.33
N ILE A 27 12.50 7.91 18.04
CA ILE A 27 11.14 7.90 17.49
C ILE A 27 10.80 6.45 17.18
N ARG A 28 9.71 5.93 17.79
CA ARG A 28 9.25 4.57 17.61
C ARG A 28 8.10 4.50 16.62
N ILE A 29 8.25 3.64 15.61
CA ILE A 29 7.23 3.38 14.60
C ILE A 29 6.73 1.95 14.78
N GLY A 30 5.44 1.78 15.06
CA GLY A 30 4.78 0.48 15.14
C GLY A 30 4.26 0.05 13.78
N LEU A 31 4.80 -1.04 13.21
CA LEU A 31 4.32 -1.65 11.98
C LEU A 31 3.37 -2.80 12.30
N ILE A 32 2.15 -2.74 11.73
CA ILE A 32 1.12 -3.78 11.87
C ILE A 32 0.82 -4.34 10.49
N MET A 33 1.25 -5.58 10.25
CA MET A 33 1.12 -6.26 8.95
C MET A 33 0.90 -7.77 9.12
N PRO A 34 0.39 -8.48 8.09
CA PRO A 34 0.24 -9.94 8.13
C PRO A 34 1.56 -10.63 7.77
N TYR A 35 2.49 -10.74 8.71
CA TYR A 35 3.80 -11.38 8.48
C TYR A 35 3.73 -12.91 8.35
N SER A 36 2.59 -13.51 8.68
CA SER A 36 2.33 -14.94 8.51
C SER A 36 1.02 -15.18 7.75
N GLY A 37 0.76 -16.46 7.36
CA GLY A 37 -0.44 -16.86 6.63
C GLY A 37 -0.44 -16.46 5.14
N GLN A 38 -1.62 -16.50 4.52
CA GLN A 38 -1.79 -16.33 3.06
C GLN A 38 -1.35 -14.97 2.50
N PHE A 39 -1.17 -13.96 3.35
CA PHE A 39 -0.74 -12.61 2.98
C PHE A 39 0.71 -12.29 3.38
N ALA A 40 1.49 -13.29 3.84
CA ALA A 40 2.85 -13.08 4.34
C ALA A 40 3.78 -12.43 3.30
N ASP A 41 3.66 -12.82 2.03
CA ASP A 41 4.46 -12.23 0.96
C ASP A 41 4.19 -10.74 0.77
N THR A 42 2.94 -10.31 0.88
CA THR A 42 2.57 -8.88 0.78
C THR A 42 3.21 -8.04 1.89
N ALA A 43 3.25 -8.55 3.11
CA ALA A 43 3.94 -7.91 4.23
C ALA A 43 5.45 -7.89 4.02
N THR A 44 6.03 -8.98 3.49
CA THR A 44 7.46 -9.08 3.18
C THR A 44 7.88 -8.05 2.13
N GLN A 45 7.14 -7.89 1.05
CA GLN A 45 7.40 -6.88 0.03
C GLN A 45 7.38 -5.46 0.63
N MET A 46 6.34 -5.13 1.41
CA MET A 46 6.22 -3.82 2.04
C MET A 46 7.36 -3.55 3.03
N ASP A 47 7.69 -4.52 3.89
CA ASP A 47 8.77 -4.38 4.88
C ASP A 47 10.14 -4.23 4.21
N ASN A 48 10.35 -4.91 3.08
CA ASN A 48 11.56 -4.76 2.27
C ASN A 48 11.66 -3.34 1.67
N GLY A 49 10.55 -2.75 1.23
CA GLY A 49 10.51 -1.35 0.81
C GLY A 49 10.88 -0.38 1.95
N ILE A 50 10.33 -0.62 3.14
CA ILE A 50 10.66 0.13 4.36
C ILE A 50 12.16 0.03 4.69
N LYS A 51 12.69 -1.19 4.71
CA LYS A 51 14.12 -1.45 4.98
C LYS A 51 15.02 -0.78 3.93
N LEU A 52 14.65 -0.85 2.65
CA LEU A 52 15.41 -0.21 1.59
C LEU A 52 15.43 1.32 1.76
N TYR A 53 14.29 1.94 2.14
CA TYR A 53 14.24 3.36 2.41
C TYR A 53 15.22 3.75 3.53
N MET A 54 15.16 3.03 4.66
CA MET A 54 16.05 3.27 5.81
C MET A 54 17.52 3.02 5.47
N LYS A 55 17.84 1.96 4.69
CA LYS A 55 19.19 1.69 4.20
C LYS A 55 19.75 2.86 3.37
N ARG A 56 18.91 3.49 2.55
CA ARG A 56 19.30 4.57 1.63
C ARG A 56 19.41 5.93 2.31
N TYR A 57 18.53 6.23 3.25
CA TYR A 57 18.38 7.56 3.86
C TYR A 57 18.79 7.61 5.33
N GLY A 58 19.27 6.49 5.88
CA GLY A 58 19.69 6.36 7.28
C GLY A 58 18.55 6.00 8.23
N ASP A 59 18.92 5.68 9.45
CA ASP A 59 18.01 5.32 10.54
C ASP A 59 17.76 6.48 11.52
N SER A 60 18.08 7.71 11.11
CA SER A 60 17.90 8.91 11.91
C SER A 60 17.30 10.04 11.09
N VAL A 61 16.38 10.81 11.69
CA VAL A 61 15.74 11.97 11.09
C VAL A 61 15.56 13.08 12.14
N ALA A 62 15.80 14.34 11.76
CA ALA A 62 15.76 15.49 12.66
C ALA A 62 16.57 15.28 13.97
N GLY A 63 17.71 14.61 13.89
CA GLY A 63 18.59 14.31 15.03
C GLY A 63 18.11 13.17 15.94
N LYS A 64 17.01 12.50 15.62
CA LYS A 64 16.44 11.40 16.41
C LYS A 64 16.57 10.07 15.69
N LYS A 65 16.85 9.00 16.43
CA LYS A 65 16.93 7.64 15.89
C LYS A 65 15.54 7.08 15.61
N ILE A 66 15.39 6.33 14.52
CA ILE A 66 14.15 5.61 14.19
C ILE A 66 14.27 4.16 14.66
N GLU A 67 13.31 3.73 15.46
CA GLU A 67 13.14 2.35 15.89
C GLU A 67 11.85 1.76 15.33
N ILE A 68 11.92 0.59 14.69
CA ILE A 68 10.77 -0.08 14.09
C ILE A 68 10.35 -1.28 14.93
N LEU A 69 9.12 -1.24 15.44
CA LEU A 69 8.49 -2.34 16.18
C LEU A 69 7.48 -3.05 15.29
N ARG A 70 7.69 -4.32 14.99
CA ARG A 70 6.84 -5.13 14.10
C ARG A 70 5.83 -5.95 14.88
N ARG A 71 4.59 -6.04 14.37
CA ARG A 71 3.50 -6.85 14.91
C ARG A 71 2.81 -7.62 13.79
N ASP A 72 2.63 -8.91 14.01
CA ASP A 72 2.00 -9.82 13.05
C ASP A 72 0.51 -9.98 13.36
N THR A 73 -0.33 -9.74 12.35
CA THR A 73 -1.78 -9.99 12.45
C THR A 73 -2.19 -11.40 12.01
N GLY A 74 -1.30 -12.16 11.38
CA GLY A 74 -1.60 -13.50 10.84
C GLY A 74 -2.53 -13.51 9.63
N GLY A 75 -3.12 -12.35 9.25
CA GLY A 75 -4.07 -12.26 8.15
C GLY A 75 -5.13 -11.18 8.36
N ILE A 76 -6.35 -11.43 7.86
CA ILE A 76 -7.53 -10.58 8.10
C ILE A 76 -8.02 -10.83 9.52
N ALA A 77 -7.60 -10.00 10.46
CA ALA A 77 -7.86 -10.14 11.89
C ALA A 77 -8.02 -8.76 12.56
N PRO A 78 -9.16 -8.09 12.37
CA PRO A 78 -9.37 -6.72 12.87
C PRO A 78 -9.22 -6.60 14.39
N ASP A 79 -9.71 -7.57 15.17
CA ASP A 79 -9.59 -7.54 16.63
C ASP A 79 -8.14 -7.68 17.07
N VAL A 80 -7.35 -8.54 16.40
CA VAL A 80 -5.92 -8.68 16.63
C VAL A 80 -5.20 -7.37 16.30
N ALA A 81 -5.51 -6.77 15.14
CA ALA A 81 -4.91 -5.51 14.72
C ALA A 81 -5.21 -4.37 15.70
N LYS A 82 -6.45 -4.27 16.21
CA LYS A 82 -6.84 -3.30 17.22
C LYS A 82 -6.06 -3.49 18.52
N ARG A 83 -5.99 -4.73 19.02
CA ARG A 83 -5.24 -5.08 20.24
C ARG A 83 -3.75 -4.75 20.07
N LEU A 84 -3.13 -5.12 18.95
CA LEU A 84 -1.73 -4.83 18.66
C LEU A 84 -1.44 -3.33 18.57
N ALA A 85 -2.35 -2.55 17.95
CA ALA A 85 -2.23 -1.10 17.93
C ALA A 85 -2.29 -0.50 19.34
N GLN A 86 -3.19 -1.00 20.19
CA GLN A 86 -3.30 -0.57 21.57
C GLN A 86 -2.04 -0.92 22.39
N GLU A 87 -1.50 -2.14 22.24
CA GLU A 87 -0.25 -2.56 22.87
C GLU A 87 0.93 -1.68 22.47
N LEU A 88 1.08 -1.41 21.17
CA LEU A 88 2.12 -0.53 20.63
C LEU A 88 2.03 0.89 21.21
N VAL A 89 0.83 1.44 21.32
CA VAL A 89 0.62 2.81 21.81
C VAL A 89 0.82 2.89 23.34
N VAL A 90 0.21 1.97 24.09
CA VAL A 90 0.16 2.06 25.57
C VAL A 90 1.41 1.50 26.20
N ARG A 91 1.80 0.27 25.81
CA ARG A 91 2.92 -0.46 26.41
C ARG A 91 4.27 -0.05 25.81
N ASP A 92 4.33 -0.08 24.47
CA ASP A 92 5.60 0.13 23.76
C ASP A 92 5.85 1.62 23.44
N ARG A 93 4.84 2.49 23.70
CA ARG A 93 4.89 3.94 23.56
C ARG A 93 5.37 4.39 22.17
N VAL A 94 4.81 3.78 21.12
CA VAL A 94 5.14 4.20 19.76
C VAL A 94 4.61 5.63 19.48
N ASP A 95 5.34 6.33 18.67
CA ASP A 95 5.01 7.69 18.23
C ASP A 95 4.10 7.67 17.01
N ILE A 96 4.32 6.70 16.10
CA ILE A 96 3.66 6.58 14.79
C ILE A 96 3.19 5.14 14.60
N LEU A 97 1.99 4.95 14.07
CA LEU A 97 1.50 3.67 13.57
C LEU A 97 1.64 3.63 12.05
N ALA A 98 2.09 2.50 11.49
CA ALA A 98 2.27 2.40 10.03
C ALA A 98 2.11 0.95 9.52
N GLY A 99 2.13 0.79 8.19
CA GLY A 99 1.95 -0.50 7.52
C GLY A 99 0.52 -0.68 6.99
N PHE A 100 -0.20 -1.65 7.52
CA PHE A 100 -1.62 -1.93 7.18
C PHE A 100 -1.83 -2.35 5.73
N VAL A 101 -1.55 -3.61 5.46
CA VAL A 101 -1.81 -4.24 4.15
C VAL A 101 -3.31 -4.40 3.90
N LEU A 102 -4.08 -4.79 4.94
CA LEU A 102 -5.46 -5.25 4.85
C LEU A 102 -6.44 -4.22 5.42
N THR A 103 -7.51 -3.93 4.69
CA THR A 103 -8.54 -2.93 5.07
C THR A 103 -9.17 -3.18 6.43
N PRO A 104 -9.67 -4.38 6.80
CA PRO A 104 -10.30 -4.58 8.11
C PRO A 104 -9.36 -4.25 9.28
N ASN A 105 -8.07 -4.60 9.12
CA ASN A 105 -7.04 -4.33 10.12
C ASN A 105 -6.76 -2.82 10.25
N ALA A 106 -6.69 -2.10 9.12
CA ALA A 106 -6.48 -0.65 9.11
C ALA A 106 -7.67 0.11 9.76
N LEU A 107 -8.90 -0.32 9.45
CA LEU A 107 -10.11 0.27 10.04
C LEU A 107 -10.16 0.09 11.55
N ALA A 108 -9.84 -1.11 12.04
CA ALA A 108 -9.85 -1.41 13.47
C ALA A 108 -8.76 -0.65 14.25
N ALA A 109 -7.54 -0.55 13.69
CA ALA A 109 -6.46 0.23 14.28
C ALA A 109 -6.70 1.75 14.19
N GLY A 110 -7.51 2.21 13.23
CA GLY A 110 -7.89 3.61 13.07
C GLY A 110 -8.61 4.20 14.28
N ASP A 111 -9.37 3.40 15.02
CA ASP A 111 -9.99 3.83 16.29
C ASP A 111 -8.91 4.16 17.33
N ILE A 112 -7.85 3.34 17.43
CA ILE A 112 -6.73 3.57 18.36
C ILE A 112 -5.93 4.82 17.93
N SER A 113 -5.70 5.01 16.62
CA SER A 113 -5.08 6.24 16.09
C SER A 113 -5.84 7.49 16.55
N ARG A 114 -7.18 7.48 16.43
CA ARG A 114 -8.04 8.59 16.83
C ARG A 114 -8.00 8.83 18.34
N GLU A 115 -8.25 7.79 19.14
CA GLU A 115 -8.32 7.87 20.59
C GLU A 115 -7.01 8.34 21.22
N ALA A 116 -5.88 7.81 20.72
CA ALA A 116 -4.55 8.17 21.20
C ALA A 116 -3.91 9.35 20.47
N ARG A 117 -4.60 9.97 19.50
CA ARG A 117 -4.12 11.09 18.65
C ARG A 117 -2.78 10.77 17.97
N LYS A 118 -2.61 9.52 17.51
CA LYS A 118 -1.37 9.03 16.90
C LYS A 118 -1.44 9.14 15.38
N PHE A 119 -0.42 9.75 14.78
CA PHE A 119 -0.25 9.74 13.34
C PHE A 119 -0.19 8.31 12.81
N MET A 120 -0.95 8.02 11.78
CA MET A 120 -1.05 6.68 11.20
C MET A 120 -0.90 6.74 9.68
N VAL A 121 0.08 6.01 9.15
CA VAL A 121 0.36 5.94 7.72
C VAL A 121 -0.06 4.58 7.18
N VAL A 122 -1.11 4.56 6.35
CA VAL A 122 -1.61 3.36 5.69
C VAL A 122 -0.86 3.20 4.36
N MET A 123 -0.13 2.09 4.22
CA MET A 123 0.80 1.89 3.11
C MET A 123 0.23 1.03 1.97
N ASN A 124 -0.91 0.34 2.18
CA ASN A 124 -1.57 -0.43 1.13
C ASN A 124 -3.10 -0.50 1.23
N ALA A 125 -3.67 -0.70 2.42
CA ALA A 125 -5.13 -0.91 2.54
C ALA A 125 -5.94 0.16 1.77
N ALA A 126 -6.84 -0.27 0.86
CA ALA A 126 -7.27 0.55 -0.28
C ALA A 126 -8.76 0.97 -0.28
N THR A 127 -9.58 0.53 0.69
CA THR A 127 -10.99 0.98 0.79
C THR A 127 -11.07 2.49 1.02
N SER A 128 -12.00 3.15 0.37
CA SER A 128 -12.12 4.62 0.35
C SER A 128 -12.30 5.26 1.73
N ILE A 129 -13.05 4.60 2.62
CA ILE A 129 -13.41 5.15 3.93
C ILE A 129 -12.28 5.15 4.99
N ILE A 130 -11.15 4.50 4.73
CA ILE A 130 -10.11 4.27 5.74
C ILE A 130 -9.68 5.55 6.45
N THR A 131 -9.31 6.59 5.72
CA THR A 131 -8.84 7.84 6.33
C THR A 131 -9.93 8.66 7.03
N THR A 132 -11.22 8.22 6.96
CA THR A 132 -12.29 8.84 7.74
C THR A 132 -12.36 8.34 9.18
N LYS A 133 -11.69 7.22 9.49
CA LYS A 133 -11.68 6.60 10.83
C LYS A 133 -10.94 7.44 11.87
N SER A 134 -9.91 8.18 11.42
CA SER A 134 -9.15 9.08 12.29
C SER A 134 -8.69 10.31 11.49
N GLU A 135 -8.74 11.46 12.08
CA GLU A 135 -8.18 12.71 11.55
C GLU A 135 -6.65 12.66 11.44
N TYR A 136 -6.01 11.75 12.18
CA TYR A 136 -4.55 11.55 12.20
C TYR A 136 -4.06 10.54 11.18
N MET A 137 -4.93 10.03 10.32
CA MET A 137 -4.57 9.04 9.29
C MET A 137 -4.30 9.68 7.95
N THR A 138 -3.30 9.16 7.25
CA THR A 138 -3.02 9.41 5.83
C THR A 138 -2.72 8.09 5.12
N ARG A 139 -2.78 8.10 3.78
CA ARG A 139 -2.49 6.90 2.98
C ARG A 139 -1.56 7.24 1.83
N THR A 140 -0.54 6.40 1.66
CA THR A 140 0.46 6.51 0.57
C THR A 140 0.24 5.51 -0.57
N SER A 141 -0.75 4.63 -0.47
CA SER A 141 -1.22 3.77 -1.57
C SER A 141 -2.48 4.31 -2.22
N GLY A 142 -2.82 3.81 -3.41
CA GLY A 142 -4.06 4.18 -4.10
C GLY A 142 -5.32 3.69 -3.37
N THR A 143 -6.46 4.34 -3.66
CA THR A 143 -7.76 3.81 -3.29
C THR A 143 -8.32 2.93 -4.41
N THR A 144 -9.09 1.89 -4.08
CA THR A 144 -9.76 1.08 -5.09
C THR A 144 -10.65 1.90 -6.03
N PRO A 145 -11.46 2.87 -5.55
CA PRO A 145 -12.22 3.74 -6.45
C PRO A 145 -11.37 4.58 -7.39
N GLN A 146 -10.23 5.11 -6.92
CA GLN A 146 -9.31 5.90 -7.72
C GLN A 146 -8.82 5.13 -8.96
N LEU A 147 -8.45 3.87 -8.76
CA LEU A 147 -7.98 3.00 -9.83
C LEU A 147 -9.12 2.57 -10.76
N ASN A 148 -10.20 2.06 -10.19
CA ASN A 148 -11.21 1.32 -10.93
C ASN A 148 -12.21 2.19 -11.64
N GLU A 149 -12.52 3.40 -11.17
CA GLU A 149 -13.36 4.34 -11.90
C GLU A 149 -12.66 4.83 -13.18
N ALA A 150 -11.39 5.19 -13.07
CA ALA A 150 -10.56 5.54 -14.23
C ALA A 150 -10.48 4.37 -15.23
N PHE A 151 -10.35 3.14 -14.72
CA PHE A 151 -10.27 1.93 -15.54
C PHE A 151 -11.58 1.60 -16.24
N GLY A 152 -12.72 1.79 -15.60
CA GLY A 152 -14.03 1.61 -16.22
C GLY A 152 -14.25 2.56 -17.41
N ARG A 153 -13.91 3.85 -17.25
CA ARG A 153 -13.96 4.84 -18.33
C ARG A 153 -12.99 4.47 -19.46
N TRP A 154 -11.78 4.06 -19.11
CA TRP A 154 -10.77 3.60 -20.07
C TRP A 154 -11.25 2.38 -20.86
N ALA A 155 -11.84 1.39 -20.22
CA ALA A 155 -12.32 0.16 -20.84
C ALA A 155 -13.33 0.47 -21.96
N TYR A 156 -14.33 1.33 -21.67
CA TYR A 156 -15.31 1.75 -22.68
C TYR A 156 -14.65 2.53 -23.83
N LYS A 157 -13.79 3.50 -23.52
CA LYS A 157 -13.06 4.29 -24.52
C LYS A 157 -12.26 3.40 -25.48
N ASN A 158 -11.76 2.25 -24.96
CA ASN A 158 -10.95 1.29 -25.73
C ASN A 158 -11.76 0.13 -26.33
N GLY A 159 -13.06 0.35 -26.57
CA GLY A 159 -13.89 -0.52 -27.39
C GLY A 159 -14.59 -1.66 -26.65
N ILE A 160 -14.45 -1.77 -25.33
CA ILE A 160 -15.20 -2.75 -24.53
C ILE A 160 -16.62 -2.20 -24.32
N ARG A 161 -17.65 -3.00 -24.65
CA ARG A 161 -19.04 -2.59 -24.55
C ARG A 161 -19.81 -3.37 -23.50
N LYS A 162 -19.48 -4.66 -23.31
CA LYS A 162 -20.14 -5.58 -22.41
C LYS A 162 -19.13 -6.29 -21.52
N ILE A 163 -19.41 -6.34 -20.21
CA ILE A 163 -18.47 -6.94 -19.26
C ILE A 163 -19.19 -7.72 -18.17
N TYR A 164 -18.66 -8.88 -17.83
CA TYR A 164 -19.07 -9.70 -16.67
C TYR A 164 -18.11 -9.45 -15.51
N LEU A 165 -18.63 -9.29 -14.29
CA LEU A 165 -17.79 -8.99 -13.13
C LEU A 165 -17.60 -10.23 -12.25
N MET A 166 -16.38 -10.49 -11.84
CA MET A 166 -15.99 -11.55 -10.90
C MET A 166 -15.18 -10.92 -9.76
N VAL A 167 -15.75 -10.79 -8.59
CA VAL A 167 -15.13 -10.07 -7.47
C VAL A 167 -15.18 -10.87 -6.17
N SER A 168 -14.14 -10.72 -5.33
CA SER A 168 -14.14 -11.32 -4.00
C SER A 168 -15.20 -10.66 -3.11
N ASP A 169 -15.84 -11.44 -2.23
CA ASP A 169 -16.72 -10.94 -1.16
C ASP A 169 -15.87 -10.26 -0.08
N PHE A 170 -15.44 -9.04 -0.37
CA PHE A 170 -14.47 -8.30 0.42
C PHE A 170 -14.66 -6.78 0.26
N GLY A 171 -14.56 -6.00 1.34
CA GLY A 171 -14.83 -4.57 1.32
C GLY A 171 -14.14 -3.78 0.20
N PRO A 172 -12.81 -3.90 -0.01
CA PRO A 172 -12.14 -3.26 -1.15
C PRO A 172 -12.67 -3.69 -2.52
N ALA A 173 -13.14 -4.95 -2.64
CA ALA A 173 -13.69 -5.46 -3.89
C ALA A 173 -15.02 -4.79 -4.25
N PHE A 174 -15.90 -4.57 -3.25
CA PHE A 174 -17.13 -3.84 -3.45
C PHE A 174 -16.90 -2.38 -3.85
N ASP A 175 -15.90 -1.73 -3.23
CA ASP A 175 -15.47 -0.38 -3.63
C ASP A 175 -14.96 -0.36 -5.09
N ALA A 176 -14.16 -1.37 -5.48
CA ALA A 176 -13.62 -1.51 -6.83
C ALA A 176 -14.74 -1.76 -7.84
N GLU A 177 -15.64 -2.70 -7.55
CA GLU A 177 -16.78 -3.04 -8.38
C GLU A 177 -17.67 -1.81 -8.62
N ALA A 178 -18.08 -1.13 -7.54
CA ALA A 178 -18.93 0.05 -7.62
C ALA A 178 -18.29 1.17 -8.44
N ALA A 179 -16.99 1.41 -8.24
CA ALA A 179 -16.25 2.43 -8.97
C ALA A 179 -16.06 2.06 -10.45
N PHE A 180 -15.69 0.80 -10.74
CA PHE A 180 -15.58 0.33 -12.12
C PHE A 180 -16.91 0.42 -12.85
N GLN A 181 -17.98 -0.07 -12.25
CA GLN A 181 -19.35 0.01 -12.81
C GLN A 181 -19.76 1.46 -13.09
N ARG A 182 -19.47 2.38 -12.15
CA ARG A 182 -19.78 3.80 -12.34
C ARG A 182 -19.07 4.35 -13.56
N GLY A 183 -17.74 4.24 -13.62
CA GLY A 183 -16.95 4.75 -14.74
C GLY A 183 -17.33 4.11 -16.08
N PHE A 184 -17.62 2.81 -16.09
CA PHE A 184 -17.98 2.07 -17.29
C PHE A 184 -19.39 2.41 -17.80
N LYS A 185 -20.40 2.40 -16.90
CA LYS A 185 -21.82 2.71 -17.24
C LYS A 185 -22.02 4.18 -17.63
N GLU A 186 -21.38 5.12 -16.91
CA GLU A 186 -21.43 6.55 -17.26
C GLU A 186 -20.83 6.83 -18.66
N SER A 187 -19.93 5.98 -19.10
CA SER A 187 -19.36 6.03 -20.45
C SER A 187 -20.21 5.35 -21.53
N GLY A 188 -21.28 4.60 -21.14
CA GLY A 188 -22.18 3.88 -22.03
C GLY A 188 -21.99 2.36 -22.07
N GLY A 189 -21.17 1.77 -21.19
CA GLY A 189 -20.94 0.33 -21.09
C GLY A 189 -22.07 -0.43 -20.38
N GLU A 190 -22.22 -1.71 -20.72
CA GLU A 190 -23.20 -2.62 -20.16
C GLU A 190 -22.54 -3.67 -19.23
N ILE A 191 -23.02 -3.80 -18.00
CA ILE A 191 -22.66 -4.92 -17.11
C ILE A 191 -23.63 -6.06 -17.37
N VAL A 192 -23.17 -7.16 -17.94
CA VAL A 192 -24.00 -8.30 -18.32
C VAL A 192 -24.23 -9.28 -17.18
N GLY A 193 -23.60 -9.08 -16.04
CA GLY A 193 -23.78 -9.84 -14.82
C GLY A 193 -22.58 -9.69 -13.88
N SER A 194 -22.77 -10.17 -12.64
CA SER A 194 -21.69 -10.21 -11.65
C SER A 194 -21.80 -11.45 -10.77
N VAL A 195 -20.66 -11.85 -10.18
CA VAL A 195 -20.59 -12.90 -9.16
C VAL A 195 -19.61 -12.50 -8.08
N HIS A 196 -20.01 -12.76 -6.83
CA HIS A 196 -19.14 -12.65 -5.67
C HIS A 196 -18.70 -14.04 -5.21
N PHE A 197 -17.43 -14.18 -4.81
CA PHE A 197 -16.85 -15.41 -4.31
C PHE A 197 -16.11 -15.16 -2.97
N PRO A 198 -16.03 -16.20 -2.10
CA PRO A 198 -15.39 -16.06 -0.80
C PRO A 198 -13.92 -15.62 -0.90
N VAL A 199 -13.47 -14.81 0.07
CA VAL A 199 -12.03 -14.43 0.18
C VAL A 199 -11.17 -15.63 0.62
N VAL A 200 -11.75 -16.56 1.38
CA VAL A 200 -11.00 -17.71 1.91
C VAL A 200 -11.35 -18.95 1.09
N ASN A 201 -10.32 -19.57 0.49
CA ASN A 201 -10.40 -20.83 -0.26
C ASN A 201 -11.56 -20.89 -1.28
N PRO A 202 -11.73 -19.93 -2.20
CA PRO A 202 -12.76 -19.99 -3.22
C PRO A 202 -12.50 -21.15 -4.20
N ASP A 203 -13.56 -21.85 -4.60
CA ASP A 203 -13.52 -22.76 -5.76
C ASP A 203 -13.62 -21.97 -7.06
N PHE A 204 -12.49 -21.42 -7.52
CA PHE A 204 -12.46 -20.63 -8.75
C PHE A 204 -12.91 -21.38 -9.99
N ALA A 205 -12.74 -22.72 -10.04
CA ALA A 205 -13.12 -23.51 -11.21
C ALA A 205 -14.60 -23.40 -11.54
N ALA A 206 -15.47 -23.43 -10.51
CA ALA A 206 -16.93 -23.28 -10.68
C ALA A 206 -17.31 -21.87 -11.16
N TYR A 207 -16.70 -20.83 -10.59
CA TYR A 207 -16.97 -19.44 -10.97
C TYR A 207 -16.48 -19.11 -12.39
N VAL A 208 -15.30 -19.58 -12.75
CA VAL A 208 -14.71 -19.41 -14.10
C VAL A 208 -15.54 -20.17 -15.14
N GLN A 209 -15.99 -21.38 -14.84
CA GLN A 209 -16.87 -22.13 -15.74
C GLN A 209 -18.18 -21.37 -16.00
N ARG A 210 -18.83 -20.89 -14.95
CA ARG A 210 -20.06 -20.09 -15.07
C ARG A 210 -19.84 -18.82 -15.93
N ALA A 211 -18.73 -18.12 -15.72
CA ALA A 211 -18.41 -16.94 -16.55
C ALA A 211 -18.20 -17.35 -18.01
N LYS A 212 -17.48 -18.47 -18.27
CA LYS A 212 -17.26 -18.98 -19.62
C LYS A 212 -18.54 -19.35 -20.34
N ASP A 213 -19.51 -20.00 -19.65
CA ASP A 213 -20.79 -20.44 -20.21
C ASP A 213 -21.66 -19.27 -20.67
N LEU A 214 -21.48 -18.07 -20.12
CA LEU A 214 -22.15 -16.84 -20.52
C LEU A 214 -21.57 -16.21 -21.79
N HIS A 215 -20.42 -16.69 -22.29
CA HIS A 215 -19.69 -16.16 -23.45
C HIS A 215 -19.57 -14.63 -23.45
N PRO A 216 -19.10 -14.00 -22.36
CA PRO A 216 -19.02 -12.56 -22.28
C PRO A 216 -17.92 -12.02 -23.21
N GLU A 217 -18.10 -10.82 -23.77
CA GLU A 217 -17.06 -10.10 -24.52
C GLU A 217 -15.82 -9.89 -23.65
N SER A 218 -16.02 -9.58 -22.39
CA SER A 218 -14.96 -9.32 -21.42
C SER A 218 -15.35 -9.70 -20.00
N ILE A 219 -14.32 -9.99 -19.18
CA ILE A 219 -14.47 -10.29 -17.76
C ILE A 219 -13.60 -9.30 -16.98
N TYR A 220 -14.17 -8.62 -16.00
CA TYR A 220 -13.41 -7.89 -14.98
C TYR A 220 -13.25 -8.76 -13.74
N VAL A 221 -12.01 -8.87 -13.25
CA VAL A 221 -11.65 -9.69 -12.10
C VAL A 221 -11.07 -8.81 -11.01
N TRP A 222 -11.58 -8.95 -9.80
CA TRP A 222 -10.96 -8.40 -8.61
C TRP A 222 -10.72 -9.49 -7.57
N VAL A 223 -9.47 -9.68 -7.20
CA VAL A 223 -9.00 -10.57 -6.12
C VAL A 223 -8.02 -9.81 -5.25
N PRO A 224 -7.98 -10.05 -3.92
CA PRO A 224 -6.90 -9.50 -3.10
C PRO A 224 -5.57 -10.13 -3.48
N GLY A 225 -4.47 -9.46 -3.17
CA GLY A 225 -3.13 -10.05 -3.29
C GLY A 225 -2.98 -11.35 -2.49
N GLY A 226 -1.79 -11.94 -2.48
CA GLY A 226 -1.51 -13.22 -1.87
C GLY A 226 -1.73 -14.39 -2.82
N ALA A 227 -2.35 -15.48 -2.38
CA ALA A 227 -2.48 -16.72 -3.17
C ALA A 227 -3.61 -16.69 -4.22
N GLN A 228 -4.59 -15.81 -4.09
CA GLN A 228 -5.77 -15.82 -4.97
C GLN A 228 -5.49 -15.51 -6.44
N PRO A 229 -4.62 -14.56 -6.81
CA PRO A 229 -4.29 -14.29 -8.21
C PRO A 229 -3.76 -15.51 -8.94
N ALA A 230 -2.86 -16.26 -8.30
CA ALA A 230 -2.34 -17.52 -8.87
C ALA A 230 -3.44 -18.58 -9.02
N ALA A 231 -4.31 -18.71 -8.03
CA ALA A 231 -5.38 -19.70 -8.03
C ALA A 231 -6.44 -19.45 -9.12
N ILE A 232 -6.87 -18.18 -9.31
CA ILE A 232 -7.82 -17.87 -10.39
C ILE A 232 -7.18 -17.98 -11.77
N GLY A 233 -5.91 -17.60 -11.90
CA GLY A 233 -5.15 -17.79 -13.16
C GLY A 233 -5.03 -19.26 -13.55
N LYS A 234 -4.78 -20.14 -12.60
CA LYS A 234 -4.79 -21.60 -12.81
C LYS A 234 -6.17 -22.05 -13.27
N ALA A 235 -7.26 -21.58 -12.65
CA ALA A 235 -8.61 -21.91 -13.07
C ALA A 235 -8.92 -21.43 -14.50
N PHE A 236 -8.43 -20.27 -14.92
CA PHE A 236 -8.54 -19.81 -16.31
C PHE A 236 -7.84 -20.77 -17.27
N ALA A 237 -6.61 -21.18 -16.96
CA ALA A 237 -5.87 -22.13 -17.78
C ALA A 237 -6.60 -23.48 -17.88
N GLU A 238 -7.04 -24.06 -16.76
CA GLU A 238 -7.71 -25.36 -16.71
C GLU A 238 -9.08 -25.36 -17.43
N ARG A 239 -9.79 -24.23 -17.44
CA ARG A 239 -11.07 -24.08 -18.13
C ARG A 239 -10.93 -23.56 -19.56
N GLY A 240 -9.72 -23.33 -20.03
CA GLY A 240 -9.44 -22.84 -21.37
C GLY A 240 -10.00 -21.43 -21.63
N VAL A 241 -10.05 -20.58 -20.58
CA VAL A 241 -10.35 -19.15 -20.74
C VAL A 241 -9.07 -18.45 -21.14
N SER A 242 -9.06 -17.82 -22.30
CA SER A 242 -7.91 -17.09 -22.83
C SER A 242 -8.30 -15.70 -23.31
N THR A 243 -7.34 -14.79 -23.28
CA THR A 243 -7.53 -13.40 -23.73
C THR A 243 -7.74 -13.24 -25.23
N SER A 244 -7.49 -14.31 -26.02
CA SER A 244 -7.78 -14.35 -27.46
C SER A 244 -9.29 -14.44 -27.75
N ALA A 245 -10.07 -15.07 -26.84
CA ALA A 245 -11.52 -15.22 -27.00
C ALA A 245 -12.31 -14.21 -26.14
N THR A 246 -11.84 -13.95 -24.92
CA THR A 246 -12.52 -13.07 -23.95
C THR A 246 -11.49 -12.14 -23.33
N LYS A 247 -11.69 -10.82 -23.44
CA LYS A 247 -10.77 -9.87 -22.79
C LYS A 247 -10.87 -9.99 -21.26
N ILE A 248 -9.74 -10.19 -20.60
CA ILE A 248 -9.67 -10.25 -19.15
C ILE A 248 -9.08 -8.93 -18.63
N LEU A 249 -9.85 -8.25 -17.80
CA LEU A 249 -9.48 -7.02 -17.13
C LEU A 249 -9.40 -7.26 -15.63
N GLY A 250 -8.54 -6.51 -14.92
CA GLY A 250 -8.48 -6.61 -13.45
C GLY A 250 -7.68 -5.50 -12.79
N GLN A 251 -7.67 -5.52 -11.46
CA GLN A 251 -6.75 -4.67 -10.71
C GLN A 251 -5.37 -5.32 -10.65
N GLY A 252 -4.36 -4.54 -10.35
CA GLY A 252 -2.94 -4.89 -10.48
C GLY A 252 -2.50 -6.15 -9.77
N GLU A 253 -3.16 -6.49 -8.65
CA GLU A 253 -2.91 -7.70 -7.87
C GLU A 253 -3.08 -8.99 -8.68
N LEU A 254 -3.97 -8.98 -9.66
CA LEU A 254 -4.23 -10.12 -10.52
C LEU A 254 -2.98 -10.60 -11.28
N THR A 255 -2.07 -9.69 -11.60
CA THR A 255 -0.90 -9.95 -12.44
C THR A 255 0.44 -9.60 -11.79
N TYR A 256 0.55 -9.70 -10.46
CA TYR A 256 1.85 -9.61 -9.81
C TYR A 256 2.78 -10.73 -10.29
N ASP A 257 4.10 -10.52 -10.26
CA ASP A 257 5.10 -11.43 -10.81
C ASP A 257 4.91 -12.89 -10.36
N GLU A 258 4.62 -13.13 -9.07
CA GLU A 258 4.40 -14.48 -8.55
C GLU A 258 3.09 -15.12 -9.10
N ALA A 259 2.06 -14.30 -9.31
CA ALA A 259 0.83 -14.75 -9.93
C ALA A 259 1.07 -15.13 -11.40
N LEU A 260 1.80 -14.31 -12.15
CA LEU A 260 2.13 -14.58 -13.55
C LEU A 260 2.95 -15.86 -13.74
N LYS A 261 3.91 -16.13 -12.84
CA LYS A 261 4.66 -17.40 -12.84
C LYS A 261 3.74 -18.62 -12.73
N SER A 262 2.71 -18.53 -11.90
CA SER A 262 1.75 -19.61 -11.67
C SER A 262 0.70 -19.72 -12.77
N MET A 263 0.34 -18.62 -13.44
CA MET A 263 -0.62 -18.58 -14.55
C MET A 263 -0.04 -19.15 -15.85
N GLY A 264 1.28 -18.99 -16.06
CA GLY A 264 1.87 -19.30 -17.36
C GLY A 264 1.16 -18.53 -18.47
N ASP A 265 1.00 -19.16 -19.64
CA ASP A 265 0.42 -18.54 -20.84
C ASP A 265 -1.03 -18.03 -20.67
N ALA A 266 -1.77 -18.53 -19.67
CA ALA A 266 -3.09 -18.00 -19.34
C ALA A 266 -3.07 -16.53 -18.89
N GLY A 267 -1.91 -16.04 -18.45
CA GLY A 267 -1.73 -14.63 -18.10
C GLY A 267 -1.55 -13.69 -19.28
N LEU A 268 -1.17 -14.21 -20.48
CA LEU A 268 -0.90 -13.38 -21.65
C LEU A 268 -2.12 -12.53 -22.06
N GLY A 269 -1.88 -11.24 -22.33
CA GLY A 269 -2.91 -10.32 -22.78
C GLY A 269 -3.88 -9.83 -21.71
N ILE A 270 -3.78 -10.28 -20.45
CA ILE A 270 -4.56 -9.71 -19.35
C ILE A 270 -4.21 -8.22 -19.22
N ILE A 271 -5.25 -7.39 -19.10
CA ILE A 271 -5.11 -5.94 -18.95
C ILE A 271 -5.43 -5.57 -17.51
N THR A 272 -4.53 -4.86 -16.84
CA THR A 272 -4.73 -4.44 -15.45
C THR A 272 -4.53 -2.95 -15.25
N VAL A 273 -5.20 -2.43 -14.24
CA VAL A 273 -4.98 -1.09 -13.71
C VAL A 273 -4.16 -1.15 -12.44
N ALA A 274 -3.10 -0.35 -12.35
CA ALA A 274 -2.25 -0.26 -11.17
C ALA A 274 -1.69 1.15 -10.99
N PHE A 275 -1.15 1.41 -9.80
CA PHE A 275 -0.47 2.68 -9.52
C PHE A 275 1.07 2.56 -9.61
N TYR A 276 1.58 1.38 -9.88
CA TYR A 276 3.01 1.12 -10.05
C TYR A 276 3.25 -0.12 -10.90
N ASP A 277 4.30 -0.07 -11.68
CA ASP A 277 4.92 -1.22 -12.31
C ASP A 277 6.45 -1.09 -12.25
N ARG A 278 7.16 -2.22 -12.08
CA ARG A 278 8.63 -2.24 -12.07
C ARG A 278 9.27 -1.84 -13.39
N SER A 279 8.50 -1.92 -14.49
CA SER A 279 8.93 -1.48 -15.81
C SER A 279 8.72 0.02 -16.05
N HIS A 280 8.12 0.75 -15.09
CA HIS A 280 7.89 2.19 -15.23
C HIS A 280 9.17 2.94 -15.60
N ASP A 281 9.13 3.65 -16.72
CA ASP A 281 10.32 4.29 -17.31
C ASP A 281 10.61 5.65 -16.66
N SER A 282 11.23 5.61 -15.48
CA SER A 282 11.79 6.78 -14.82
C SER A 282 13.15 6.46 -14.19
N ALA A 283 13.99 7.47 -14.04
CA ALA A 283 15.29 7.31 -13.36
C ALA A 283 15.12 6.88 -11.90
N ALA A 284 14.11 7.40 -11.21
CA ALA A 284 13.78 7.05 -9.84
C ALA A 284 13.39 5.57 -9.72
N ASN A 285 12.55 5.07 -10.66
CA ASN A 285 12.17 3.66 -10.66
C ASN A 285 13.35 2.73 -10.98
N ARG A 286 14.12 3.03 -12.01
CA ARG A 286 15.30 2.19 -12.35
C ARG A 286 16.26 2.05 -11.17
N ALA A 287 16.53 3.15 -10.46
CA ALA A 287 17.38 3.13 -9.26
C ALA A 287 16.73 2.35 -8.09
N PHE A 288 15.41 2.45 -7.92
CA PHE A 288 14.67 1.71 -6.89
C PHE A 288 14.67 0.21 -7.18
N VAL A 289 14.34 -0.21 -8.40
CA VAL A 289 14.30 -1.62 -8.81
C VAL A 289 15.68 -2.28 -8.66
N ALA A 290 16.74 -1.61 -9.13
CA ALA A 290 18.11 -2.12 -9.02
C ALA A 290 18.51 -2.31 -7.55
N ALA A 291 18.30 -1.31 -6.69
CA ALA A 291 18.63 -1.37 -5.28
C ALA A 291 17.80 -2.38 -4.49
N PHE A 292 16.52 -2.52 -4.85
CA PHE A 292 15.63 -3.50 -4.22
C PHE A 292 16.06 -4.93 -4.57
N LYS A 293 16.34 -5.18 -5.86
CA LYS A 293 16.81 -6.49 -6.34
C LYS A 293 18.15 -6.86 -5.70
N ASP A 294 19.08 -5.93 -5.64
CA ASP A 294 20.39 -6.12 -4.98
C ASP A 294 20.24 -6.47 -3.50
N SER A 295 19.37 -5.75 -2.79
CA SER A 295 19.18 -5.94 -1.34
C SER A 295 18.37 -7.17 -0.96
N HIS A 296 17.44 -7.63 -1.81
CA HIS A 296 16.44 -8.64 -1.43
C HIS A 296 16.35 -9.83 -2.39
N GLY A 297 17.14 -9.87 -3.48
CA GLY A 297 17.17 -10.97 -4.44
C GLY A 297 15.90 -11.16 -5.28
N ARG A 298 14.96 -10.19 -5.24
CA ARG A 298 13.67 -10.26 -5.94
C ARG A 298 13.26 -8.88 -6.47
N ASN A 299 12.31 -8.86 -7.40
CA ASN A 299 11.76 -7.60 -7.91
C ASN A 299 10.80 -6.95 -6.90
N PRO A 300 10.75 -5.60 -6.86
CA PRO A 300 9.73 -4.90 -6.10
C PRO A 300 8.37 -5.00 -6.79
N ASP A 301 7.31 -4.98 -5.98
CA ASP A 301 5.92 -4.86 -6.39
C ASP A 301 5.29 -3.57 -5.82
N PRO A 302 3.98 -3.29 -6.05
CA PRO A 302 3.31 -2.12 -5.47
C PRO A 302 3.37 -2.02 -3.95
N LEU A 303 3.44 -3.16 -3.22
CA LEU A 303 3.57 -3.17 -1.76
C LEU A 303 4.94 -2.64 -1.33
N ALA A 304 6.00 -3.02 -2.05
CA ALA A 304 7.36 -2.52 -1.81
C ALA A 304 7.42 -0.99 -1.97
N VAL A 305 6.81 -0.46 -3.04
CA VAL A 305 6.71 0.99 -3.24
C VAL A 305 5.86 1.65 -2.15
N GLY A 306 4.75 1.02 -1.76
CA GLY A 306 3.91 1.52 -0.66
C GLY A 306 4.69 1.68 0.65
N GLY A 307 5.52 0.69 1.00
CA GLY A 307 6.41 0.76 2.16
C GLY A 307 7.50 1.84 2.02
N PHE A 308 8.12 1.93 0.85
CA PHE A 308 9.15 2.94 0.56
C PHE A 308 8.58 4.37 0.64
N ASP A 309 7.44 4.64 -0.01
CA ASP A 309 6.77 5.94 0.02
C ASP A 309 6.20 6.28 1.41
N GLY A 310 5.72 5.26 2.14
CA GLY A 310 5.25 5.45 3.51
C GLY A 310 6.35 5.94 4.44
N MET A 311 7.55 5.37 4.32
CA MET A 311 8.72 5.85 5.06
C MET A 311 9.17 7.22 4.58
N HIS A 312 9.12 7.49 3.26
CA HIS A 312 9.39 8.82 2.74
C HIS A 312 8.51 9.88 3.41
N LEU A 313 7.19 9.66 3.40
CA LEU A 313 6.25 10.59 4.02
C LEU A 313 6.52 10.78 5.52
N ILE A 314 6.80 9.70 6.26
CA ILE A 314 7.14 9.77 7.69
C ILE A 314 8.39 10.63 7.89
N TYR A 315 9.46 10.40 7.13
CA TYR A 315 10.70 11.17 7.26
C TYR A 315 10.50 12.65 6.91
N GLU A 316 9.79 12.95 5.83
CA GLU A 316 9.51 14.34 5.45
C GLU A 316 8.64 15.08 6.48
N THR A 317 7.62 14.40 7.05
CA THR A 317 6.82 15.00 8.11
C THR A 317 7.64 15.25 9.38
N LEU A 318 8.51 14.33 9.75
CA LEU A 318 9.41 14.50 10.90
C LEU A 318 10.44 15.60 10.67
N LYS A 319 10.99 15.75 9.47
CA LYS A 319 11.86 16.88 9.12
C LYS A 319 11.13 18.22 9.27
N LYS A 320 9.93 18.32 8.69
CA LYS A 320 9.10 19.54 8.75
C LYS A 320 8.71 19.92 10.18
N THR A 321 8.54 18.93 11.06
CA THR A 321 8.16 19.18 12.47
C THR A 321 9.35 19.28 13.41
N GLY A 322 10.60 19.22 12.90
CA GLY A 322 11.82 19.21 13.72
C GLY A 322 11.90 18.00 14.66
N GLY A 323 11.32 16.85 14.26
CA GLY A 323 11.28 15.62 15.05
C GLY A 323 10.18 15.60 16.12
N ALA A 324 9.24 16.55 16.12
CA ALA A 324 8.05 16.46 16.97
C ALA A 324 7.13 15.35 16.45
N THR A 325 6.57 14.55 17.38
CA THR A 325 5.75 13.36 17.08
C THR A 325 4.29 13.53 17.44
N ASP A 326 3.86 14.75 17.74
CA ASP A 326 2.47 15.10 17.97
C ASP A 326 1.63 14.84 16.72
N GLY A 327 0.52 14.12 16.87
CA GLY A 327 -0.31 13.67 15.73
C GLY A 327 -0.90 14.83 14.91
N GLU A 328 -1.28 15.94 15.56
CA GLU A 328 -1.78 17.15 14.86
C GLU A 328 -0.71 17.77 13.96
N ARG A 329 0.52 17.89 14.50
CA ARG A 329 1.64 18.45 13.76
C ARG A 329 2.03 17.55 12.59
N LEU A 330 2.11 16.24 12.82
CA LEU A 330 2.50 15.28 11.77
C LEU A 330 1.44 15.25 10.64
N ILE A 331 0.15 15.15 10.96
CA ILE A 331 -0.88 15.14 9.90
C ILE A 331 -0.95 16.47 9.15
N SER A 332 -0.75 17.60 9.83
CA SER A 332 -0.67 18.90 9.19
C SER A 332 0.52 19.00 8.23
N ALA A 333 1.69 18.50 8.65
CA ALA A 333 2.89 18.48 7.82
C ALA A 333 2.78 17.51 6.63
N ALA A 334 1.99 16.41 6.76
CA ALA A 334 1.76 15.44 5.70
C ALA A 334 0.88 16.00 4.56
N LYS A 335 -0.13 16.80 4.89
CA LYS A 335 -1.06 17.38 3.92
C LYS A 335 -0.33 18.23 2.88
N GLY A 336 -0.60 17.98 1.60
CA GLY A 336 0.03 18.70 0.48
C GLY A 336 1.50 18.35 0.24
N THR A 337 2.09 17.40 1.00
CA THR A 337 3.45 16.93 0.72
C THR A 337 3.47 16.23 -0.64
N ALA A 338 4.40 16.65 -1.51
CA ALA A 338 4.59 16.10 -2.86
C ALA A 338 6.03 15.63 -3.03
N TRP A 339 6.22 14.54 -3.77
CA TRP A 339 7.56 13.99 -4.06
C TRP A 339 7.59 13.19 -5.34
N GLU A 340 8.80 12.97 -5.85
CA GLU A 340 9.04 12.03 -6.93
C GLU A 340 9.22 10.63 -6.34
N SER A 341 8.25 9.75 -6.60
CA SER A 341 8.25 8.36 -6.18
C SER A 341 8.79 7.46 -7.32
N PRO A 342 9.22 6.21 -7.03
CA PRO A 342 9.46 5.22 -8.08
C PRO A 342 8.31 5.02 -9.06
N ARG A 343 7.08 5.38 -8.68
CA ARG A 343 5.87 5.31 -9.52
C ARG A 343 5.50 6.63 -10.20
N GLY A 344 6.44 7.59 -10.27
CA GLY A 344 6.22 8.94 -10.78
C GLY A 344 5.79 9.94 -9.70
N PRO A 345 5.41 11.16 -10.09
CA PRO A 345 5.06 12.22 -9.15
C PRO A 345 3.80 11.90 -8.37
N VAL A 346 3.86 12.11 -7.05
CA VAL A 346 2.76 11.87 -6.11
C VAL A 346 2.63 13.01 -5.10
N SER A 347 1.44 13.16 -4.51
CA SER A 347 1.22 14.08 -3.40
C SER A 347 0.11 13.60 -2.48
N ILE A 348 0.09 14.10 -1.25
CA ILE A 348 -1.00 13.86 -0.30
C ILE A 348 -2.07 14.95 -0.47
N ASP A 349 -3.26 14.55 -0.88
CA ASP A 349 -4.40 15.47 -0.97
C ASP A 349 -4.71 16.07 0.42
N PRO A 350 -4.75 17.40 0.58
CA PRO A 350 -4.93 18.01 1.88
C PRO A 350 -6.33 17.79 2.48
N GLU A 351 -7.34 17.51 1.65
CA GLU A 351 -8.72 17.32 2.09
C GLU A 351 -8.98 15.85 2.46
N THR A 352 -8.70 14.93 1.55
CA THR A 352 -8.97 13.50 1.73
C THR A 352 -7.87 12.78 2.51
N ARG A 353 -6.65 13.31 2.51
CA ARG A 353 -5.43 12.71 3.08
C ARG A 353 -5.06 11.38 2.42
N ASP A 354 -5.57 11.16 1.22
CA ASP A 354 -5.16 10.10 0.32
C ASP A 354 -4.11 10.61 -0.68
N ILE A 355 -3.43 9.68 -1.32
CA ILE A 355 -2.46 10.03 -2.35
C ILE A 355 -3.16 10.49 -3.64
N VAL A 356 -2.59 11.49 -4.29
CA VAL A 356 -2.84 11.87 -5.69
C VAL A 356 -1.70 11.26 -6.51
N GLN A 357 -2.01 10.54 -7.58
CA GLN A 357 -1.03 9.79 -8.34
C GLN A 357 -1.46 9.55 -9.78
N THR A 358 -0.53 9.10 -10.61
CA THR A 358 -0.83 8.52 -11.92
C THR A 358 -1.32 7.08 -11.76
N VAL A 359 -2.29 6.72 -12.57
CA VAL A 359 -2.84 5.36 -12.69
C VAL A 359 -2.42 4.81 -14.05
N TYR A 360 -1.77 3.66 -14.06
CA TYR A 360 -1.22 3.02 -15.25
C TYR A 360 -2.11 1.88 -15.72
N ILE A 361 -2.29 1.79 -17.04
CA ILE A 361 -2.93 0.65 -17.69
C ILE A 361 -1.82 -0.23 -18.24
N ARG A 362 -1.83 -1.50 -17.85
CA ARG A 362 -0.79 -2.45 -18.17
C ARG A 362 -1.38 -3.65 -18.90
N ARG A 363 -0.60 -4.25 -19.78
CA ARG A 363 -0.92 -5.52 -20.42
C ARG A 363 0.20 -6.52 -20.14
N VAL A 364 -0.18 -7.76 -19.92
CA VAL A 364 0.80 -8.84 -19.78
C VAL A 364 1.31 -9.23 -21.15
N GLU A 365 2.62 -9.11 -21.33
CA GLU A 365 3.33 -9.46 -22.56
C GLU A 365 4.48 -10.45 -22.25
N ARG A 366 4.95 -11.16 -23.28
CA ARG A 366 6.13 -12.00 -23.17
C ARG A 366 7.36 -11.23 -23.64
N ILE A 367 8.27 -10.97 -22.73
CA ILE A 367 9.53 -10.26 -22.97
C ILE A 367 10.68 -11.18 -22.53
N ASP A 368 11.60 -11.48 -23.43
CA ASP A 368 12.76 -12.36 -23.16
C ASP A 368 12.36 -13.72 -22.53
N GLY A 369 11.22 -14.28 -22.96
CA GLY A 369 10.69 -15.55 -22.45
C GLY A 369 9.89 -15.46 -21.16
N GLU A 370 9.89 -14.32 -20.46
CA GLU A 370 9.14 -14.09 -19.21
C GLU A 370 7.84 -13.31 -19.45
N LEU A 371 6.81 -13.60 -18.67
CA LEU A 371 5.61 -12.78 -18.61
C LEU A 371 5.87 -11.55 -17.78
N ARG A 372 5.55 -10.38 -18.33
CA ARG A 372 5.72 -9.07 -17.68
C ARG A 372 4.52 -8.18 -17.93
N ASN A 373 4.18 -7.38 -16.93
CA ASN A 373 3.27 -6.26 -17.14
C ASN A 373 4.01 -5.16 -17.90
N ILE A 374 3.40 -4.63 -18.96
CA ILE A 374 3.91 -3.51 -19.74
C ILE A 374 2.91 -2.38 -19.68
N GLU A 375 3.34 -1.22 -19.19
CA GLU A 375 2.57 0.01 -19.23
C GLU A 375 2.41 0.47 -20.68
N PHE A 376 1.17 0.71 -21.11
CA PHE A 376 0.90 1.18 -22.48
C PHE A 376 -0.08 2.35 -22.53
N ASP A 377 -0.72 2.67 -21.41
CA ASP A 377 -1.57 3.86 -21.25
C ASP A 377 -1.61 4.32 -19.79
N ARG A 378 -2.06 5.56 -19.55
CA ARG A 378 -2.12 6.11 -18.18
C ARG A 378 -3.19 7.19 -18.03
N VAL A 379 -3.58 7.43 -16.78
CA VAL A 379 -4.41 8.56 -16.38
C VAL A 379 -3.67 9.31 -15.27
N GLU A 380 -3.32 10.57 -15.53
CA GLU A 380 -2.49 11.37 -14.63
C GLU A 380 -3.33 12.09 -13.56
N ASN A 381 -2.69 12.42 -12.42
CA ASN A 381 -3.26 13.26 -11.35
C ASN A 381 -4.62 12.77 -10.82
N VAL A 382 -4.80 11.45 -10.75
CA VAL A 382 -6.05 10.87 -10.26
C VAL A 382 -6.15 11.05 -8.75
N LYS A 383 -7.23 11.68 -8.32
CA LYS A 383 -7.57 11.85 -6.90
C LYS A 383 -8.49 10.73 -6.42
N GLY A 384 -8.40 10.40 -5.13
CA GLY A 384 -9.40 9.58 -4.48
C GLY A 384 -10.77 10.27 -4.45
N PRO A 385 -11.88 9.52 -4.29
CA PRO A 385 -13.21 10.11 -4.20
C PRO A 385 -13.31 11.02 -2.96
N LEU A 386 -14.06 12.14 -3.10
CA LEU A 386 -14.44 12.95 -1.96
C LEU A 386 -15.24 12.09 -0.97
N LYS A 387 -14.92 12.20 0.30
CA LYS A 387 -15.53 11.41 1.36
C LYS A 387 -16.69 12.20 1.93
N ASP A 388 -17.90 11.76 1.69
CA ASP A 388 -19.06 12.36 2.34
C ASP A 388 -18.97 12.10 3.85
N ARG A 389 -18.80 13.18 4.63
CA ARG A 389 -18.81 13.13 6.09
C ARG A 389 -20.16 12.69 6.66
N ARG A 390 -21.22 12.61 5.83
CA ARG A 390 -22.58 12.26 6.23
C ARG A 390 -22.92 10.78 6.14
N SER A 391 -22.10 9.95 5.53
CA SER A 391 -22.27 8.49 5.56
C SER A 391 -21.84 7.89 6.92
N LYS A 392 -22.24 8.53 8.02
CA LYS A 392 -22.22 7.93 9.34
C LYS A 392 -23.41 6.99 9.43
N CYS A 393 -23.13 5.69 9.56
CA CYS A 393 -24.09 4.66 9.96
C CYS A 393 -25.28 4.43 9.03
N SER A 394 -25.05 3.69 7.94
CA SER A 394 -26.07 2.80 7.42
C SER A 394 -25.40 1.65 6.68
N SER A 395 -25.01 0.65 7.41
CA SER A 395 -24.91 -0.79 7.03
C SER A 395 -23.97 -1.55 8.00
N VAL A 396 -24.37 -1.60 9.29
CA VAL A 396 -24.07 -2.73 10.13
C VAL A 396 -25.40 -3.06 10.82
N GLY A 397 -26.14 -3.98 10.22
CA GLY A 397 -27.40 -4.42 10.74
C GLY A 397 -28.25 -5.11 9.67
N GLN A 398 -27.90 -6.30 9.27
CA GLN A 398 -28.76 -7.48 9.12
C GLN A 398 -27.92 -8.63 8.56
#